data_a8fa04da336f6b160cf8e99d049ade1f
#
_entry.id   a8fa04da336f6b160cf8e99d049ade1f
#
_cell.length_a   1.000
_cell.length_b   1.000
_cell.length_c   1.000
_cell.angle_alpha   90.00
_cell.angle_beta   90.00
_cell.angle_gamma   90.00
#
_symmetry.space_group_name_H-M   'P 1'
#
loop_
_entity.id
_entity.type
_entity.pdbx_description
1 polymer ?
#
loop_
_entity_poly.entity_id
_entity_poly.type
_entity_poly.pdbx_seq_one_letter_code
_entity_poly.pdbx_strand_id
1 'polypeptide(L)'
;MKVRKPQLLHYDAILFDVDGTLIDSAPGILHTLEEVFQKMGVDVTGVNLRRYLGPPLRKSFGEHFTELDKIEQATRLYRESYAVKGSHECAAYLGAAEMLQRLKDAGLILCTATSKPTEVVTPILEEKGLAPFFDFIGGASMDESRDTKTDVVHYVLSQPMLQGKRVLMVGDRNDDMRGAADCGLDAAGALYGYGSREELAPFHPVLLAESCADLADQLLEQRA
;
A
#
# COMPACT_ATOMS: atom_id res chain seq x y z
N MET A 1 28.74 27.98 5.66
CA MET A 1 27.65 27.02 5.79
C MET A 1 28.27 25.64 5.66
N LYS A 2 28.31 24.83 6.74
CA LYS A 2 28.75 23.42 6.64
C LYS A 2 27.63 22.64 5.95
N VAL A 3 27.89 22.17 4.74
CA VAL A 3 27.05 21.21 4.06
C VAL A 3 27.02 19.94 4.96
N ARG A 4 25.90 19.65 5.60
CA ARG A 4 25.73 18.37 6.28
C ARG A 4 25.90 17.30 5.21
N LYS A 5 26.87 16.40 5.40
CA LYS A 5 26.92 15.15 4.62
C LYS A 5 25.56 14.48 4.76
N PRO A 6 24.98 13.93 3.68
CA PRO A 6 23.76 13.15 3.80
C PRO A 6 24.04 12.07 4.83
N GLN A 7 23.19 12.00 5.85
CA GLN A 7 23.28 10.97 6.88
C GLN A 7 22.86 9.67 6.17
N LEU A 8 23.79 8.72 6.05
CA LEU A 8 23.52 7.39 5.50
C LEU A 8 22.32 6.80 6.24
N LEU A 9 21.19 6.69 5.56
CA LEU A 9 19.96 6.15 6.11
C LEU A 9 20.07 4.63 6.06
N HIS A 10 20.47 4.03 7.17
CA HIS A 10 20.57 2.58 7.26
C HIS A 10 19.30 2.00 7.89
N TYR A 11 18.48 1.33 7.09
CA TYR A 11 17.31 0.59 7.56
C TYR A 11 17.63 -0.89 7.67
N ASP A 12 17.00 -1.58 8.64
CA ASP A 12 17.06 -3.03 8.85
C ASP A 12 15.89 -3.74 8.18
N ALA A 13 14.76 -3.02 8.07
CA ALA A 13 13.52 -3.55 7.54
C ALA A 13 12.75 -2.51 6.71
N ILE A 14 11.95 -3.02 5.78
CA ILE A 14 11.06 -2.21 4.95
C ILE A 14 9.65 -2.77 5.03
N LEU A 15 8.68 -1.89 5.30
CA LEU A 15 7.25 -2.15 5.19
C LEU A 15 6.77 -1.62 3.84
N PHE A 16 6.16 -2.45 3.03
CA PHE A 16 5.58 -2.05 1.75
C PHE A 16 4.06 -1.98 1.82
N ASP A 17 3.48 -0.90 1.30
CA ASP A 17 2.13 -1.00 0.80
C ASP A 17 2.11 -1.90 -0.44
N VAL A 18 0.92 -2.31 -0.88
CA VAL A 18 0.78 -3.28 -1.98
C VAL A 18 0.13 -2.64 -3.20
N ASP A 19 -1.10 -2.11 -3.04
CA ASP A 19 -1.86 -1.52 -4.16
C ASP A 19 -1.26 -0.16 -4.55
N GLY A 20 -0.77 -0.02 -5.77
CA GLY A 20 -0.07 1.20 -6.20
C GLY A 20 1.44 1.22 -5.88
N THR A 21 1.93 0.27 -5.08
CA THR A 21 3.34 0.21 -4.68
C THR A 21 4.05 -1.03 -5.23
N LEU A 22 3.45 -2.20 -5.12
CA LEU A 22 3.98 -3.47 -5.62
C LEU A 22 3.20 -4.02 -6.81
N ILE A 23 1.88 -3.75 -6.82
CA ILE A 23 0.97 -4.17 -7.88
C ILE A 23 0.12 -3.00 -8.36
N ASP A 24 -0.13 -2.94 -9.67
CA ASP A 24 -1.19 -2.13 -10.26
C ASP A 24 -2.50 -2.92 -10.20
N SER A 25 -3.31 -2.64 -9.19
CA SER A 25 -4.64 -3.22 -8.99
C SER A 25 -5.77 -2.28 -9.41
N ALA A 26 -5.44 -1.12 -9.97
CA ALA A 26 -6.45 -0.15 -10.38
C ALA A 26 -7.50 -0.72 -11.34
N PRO A 27 -7.17 -1.57 -12.35
CA PRO A 27 -8.19 -2.12 -13.23
C PRO A 27 -9.27 -2.88 -12.48
N GLY A 28 -8.88 -3.81 -11.59
CA GLY A 28 -9.82 -4.63 -10.84
C GLY A 28 -10.61 -3.85 -9.80
N ILE A 29 -9.99 -2.87 -9.12
CA ILE A 29 -10.66 -2.01 -8.15
C ILE A 29 -11.71 -1.14 -8.85
N LEU A 30 -11.35 -0.47 -9.94
CA LEU A 30 -12.24 0.45 -10.66
C LEU A 30 -13.42 -0.29 -11.28
N HIS A 31 -13.18 -1.43 -11.93
CA HIS A 31 -14.21 -2.27 -12.50
C HIS A 31 -15.21 -2.75 -11.42
N THR A 32 -14.68 -3.20 -10.27
CA THR A 32 -15.54 -3.63 -9.16
C THR A 32 -16.35 -2.47 -8.57
N LEU A 33 -15.77 -1.28 -8.44
CA LEU A 33 -16.48 -0.08 -7.97
C LEU A 33 -17.62 0.28 -8.91
N GLU A 34 -17.37 0.34 -10.23
CA GLU A 34 -18.40 0.61 -11.24
C GLU A 34 -19.55 -0.39 -11.17
N GLU A 35 -19.25 -1.69 -11.07
CA GLU A 35 -20.25 -2.75 -10.93
C GLU A 35 -21.10 -2.56 -9.66
N VAL A 36 -20.48 -2.24 -8.53
CA VAL A 36 -21.20 -2.04 -7.26
C VAL A 36 -22.06 -0.79 -7.30
N PHE A 37 -21.55 0.35 -7.79
CA PHE A 37 -22.34 1.56 -7.94
C PHE A 37 -23.55 1.34 -8.84
N GLN A 38 -23.37 0.63 -9.95
CA GLN A 38 -24.48 0.26 -10.85
C GLN A 38 -25.53 -0.60 -10.13
N LYS A 39 -25.10 -1.63 -9.37
CA LYS A 39 -26.02 -2.48 -8.59
C LYS A 39 -26.77 -1.74 -7.49
N MET A 40 -26.14 -0.70 -6.94
CA MET A 40 -26.72 0.16 -5.90
C MET A 40 -27.53 1.32 -6.46
N GLY A 41 -27.66 1.43 -7.80
CA GLY A 41 -28.44 2.49 -8.48
C GLY A 41 -27.79 3.86 -8.43
N VAL A 42 -26.47 3.94 -8.23
CA VAL A 42 -25.72 5.19 -8.23
C VAL A 42 -25.12 5.43 -9.62
N ASP A 43 -25.44 6.57 -10.21
CA ASP A 43 -24.80 7.02 -11.44
C ASP A 43 -23.45 7.65 -11.12
N VAL A 44 -22.40 7.03 -11.61
CA VAL A 44 -21.01 7.50 -11.48
C VAL A 44 -20.45 8.06 -12.80
N THR A 45 -21.31 8.34 -13.76
CA THR A 45 -20.90 8.95 -15.03
C THR A 45 -20.18 10.28 -14.77
N GLY A 46 -18.94 10.40 -15.25
CA GLY A 46 -18.13 11.59 -15.03
C GLY A 46 -17.46 11.71 -13.65
N VAL A 47 -17.68 10.75 -12.75
CA VAL A 47 -16.96 10.68 -11.47
C VAL A 47 -15.57 10.10 -11.70
N ASN A 48 -14.53 10.78 -11.21
CA ASN A 48 -13.18 10.22 -11.22
C ASN A 48 -13.04 9.16 -10.12
N LEU A 49 -13.32 7.90 -10.44
CA LEU A 49 -13.23 6.78 -9.50
C LEU A 49 -11.80 6.48 -9.04
N ARG A 50 -10.77 6.96 -9.77
CA ARG A 50 -9.36 6.75 -9.34
C ARG A 50 -9.05 7.38 -7.97
N ARG A 51 -9.85 8.35 -7.53
CA ARG A 51 -9.74 8.94 -6.18
C ARG A 51 -10.00 7.93 -5.05
N TYR A 52 -10.65 6.81 -5.36
CA TYR A 52 -10.94 5.71 -4.41
C TYR A 52 -9.88 4.61 -4.39
N LEU A 53 -8.79 4.77 -5.16
CA LEU A 53 -7.64 3.89 -5.07
C LEU A 53 -6.84 4.24 -3.81
N GLY A 54 -6.72 3.31 -2.87
CA GLY A 54 -6.01 3.48 -1.59
C GLY A 54 -6.91 3.71 -0.37
N PRO A 55 -7.88 4.65 -0.37
CA PRO A 55 -8.76 4.87 0.77
C PRO A 55 -9.58 3.63 1.15
N PRO A 56 -9.94 3.46 2.45
CA PRO A 56 -10.84 2.41 2.91
C PRO A 56 -12.20 2.48 2.18
N LEU A 57 -12.77 1.30 1.86
CA LEU A 57 -14.03 1.19 1.09
C LEU A 57 -15.20 1.97 1.71
N ARG A 58 -15.36 1.88 3.04
CA ARG A 58 -16.44 2.60 3.75
C ARG A 58 -16.33 4.10 3.60
N LYS A 59 -15.11 4.65 3.60
CA LYS A 59 -14.87 6.08 3.35
C LYS A 59 -15.30 6.43 1.93
N SER A 60 -14.94 5.61 0.94
CA SER A 60 -15.31 5.82 -0.45
C SER A 60 -16.80 5.72 -0.68
N PHE A 61 -17.48 4.71 -0.12
CA PHE A 61 -18.93 4.58 -0.23
C PHE A 61 -19.69 5.60 0.61
N GLY A 62 -19.13 6.08 1.72
CA GLY A 62 -19.70 7.15 2.55
C GLY A 62 -19.81 8.50 1.83
N GLU A 63 -19.12 8.70 0.70
CA GLU A 63 -19.32 9.88 -0.13
C GLU A 63 -20.61 9.82 -0.98
N HIS A 64 -21.18 8.63 -1.16
CA HIS A 64 -22.39 8.40 -1.97
C HIS A 64 -23.61 7.97 -1.15
N PHE A 65 -23.39 7.40 0.03
CA PHE A 65 -24.46 6.93 0.91
C PHE A 65 -24.31 7.56 2.30
N THR A 66 -25.44 8.02 2.86
CA THR A 66 -25.51 8.56 4.23
C THR A 66 -25.96 7.49 5.24
N GLU A 67 -26.67 6.47 4.76
CA GLU A 67 -27.19 5.38 5.56
C GLU A 67 -26.13 4.29 5.75
N LEU A 68 -25.82 3.97 6.98
CA LEU A 68 -24.82 2.93 7.32
C LEU A 68 -25.14 1.60 6.65
N ASP A 69 -26.40 1.17 6.65
CA ASP A 69 -26.82 -0.09 6.02
C ASP A 69 -26.47 -0.17 4.54
N LYS A 70 -26.54 0.97 3.81
CA LYS A 70 -26.17 1.04 2.39
C LYS A 70 -24.65 0.99 2.21
N ILE A 71 -23.89 1.64 3.09
CA ILE A 71 -22.42 1.59 3.08
C ILE A 71 -21.96 0.14 3.32
N GLU A 72 -22.56 -0.55 4.30
CA GLU A 72 -22.27 -1.96 4.59
C GLU A 72 -22.65 -2.87 3.41
N GLN A 73 -23.82 -2.65 2.81
CA GLN A 73 -24.26 -3.39 1.64
C GLN A 73 -23.29 -3.21 0.46
N ALA A 74 -22.90 -1.98 0.15
CA ALA A 74 -21.95 -1.68 -0.92
C ALA A 74 -20.58 -2.31 -0.65
N THR A 75 -20.09 -2.22 0.61
CA THR A 75 -18.82 -2.82 1.04
C THR A 75 -18.84 -4.34 0.87
N ARG A 76 -19.94 -5.01 1.26
CA ARG A 76 -20.10 -6.46 1.09
C ARG A 76 -20.11 -6.84 -0.40
N LEU A 77 -20.94 -6.16 -1.21
CA LEU A 77 -21.02 -6.42 -2.65
C LEU A 77 -19.65 -6.23 -3.32
N TYR A 78 -18.89 -5.21 -2.91
CA TYR A 78 -17.54 -4.99 -3.41
C TYR A 78 -16.62 -6.17 -3.06
N ARG A 79 -16.57 -6.58 -1.78
CA ARG A 79 -15.73 -7.70 -1.34
C ARG A 79 -16.04 -8.99 -2.08
N GLU A 80 -17.34 -9.31 -2.26
CA GLU A 80 -17.80 -10.48 -2.99
C GLU A 80 -17.39 -10.44 -4.47
N SER A 81 -17.63 -9.33 -5.16
CA SER A 81 -17.27 -9.17 -6.59
C SER A 81 -15.76 -9.14 -6.79
N TYR A 82 -15.04 -8.37 -5.95
CA TYR A 82 -13.58 -8.25 -6.02
C TYR A 82 -12.88 -9.61 -5.83
N ALA A 83 -13.33 -10.42 -4.88
CA ALA A 83 -12.74 -11.73 -4.63
C ALA A 83 -12.84 -12.69 -5.83
N VAL A 84 -13.90 -12.56 -6.65
CA VAL A 84 -14.15 -13.46 -7.79
C VAL A 84 -13.45 -12.98 -9.07
N LYS A 85 -13.37 -11.66 -9.29
CA LYS A 85 -12.87 -11.07 -10.53
C LYS A 85 -11.75 -10.06 -10.30
N GLY A 86 -12.04 -8.99 -9.56
CA GLY A 86 -11.17 -7.83 -9.46
C GLY A 86 -9.79 -8.16 -8.90
N SER A 87 -9.68 -9.16 -8.00
CA SER A 87 -8.40 -9.59 -7.42
C SER A 87 -7.43 -10.17 -8.46
N HIS A 88 -7.94 -10.69 -9.57
CA HIS A 88 -7.16 -11.23 -10.69
C HIS A 88 -6.82 -10.18 -11.74
N GLU A 89 -7.55 -9.06 -11.77
CA GLU A 89 -7.35 -7.97 -12.72
C GLU A 89 -6.27 -6.99 -12.21
N CYS A 90 -5.11 -7.52 -11.89
CA CYS A 90 -3.95 -6.77 -11.41
C CYS A 90 -2.64 -7.35 -11.96
N ALA A 91 -1.61 -6.54 -11.98
CA ALA A 91 -0.26 -6.95 -12.39
C ALA A 91 0.80 -6.42 -11.41
N ALA A 92 1.88 -7.17 -11.20
CA ALA A 92 3.04 -6.62 -10.51
C ALA A 92 3.63 -5.47 -11.33
N TYR A 93 4.07 -4.40 -10.67
CA TYR A 93 4.81 -3.34 -11.36
C TYR A 93 6.09 -3.90 -11.96
N LEU A 94 6.48 -3.33 -13.10
CA LEU A 94 7.72 -3.73 -13.78
C LEU A 94 8.91 -3.57 -12.83
N GLY A 95 9.66 -4.66 -12.64
CA GLY A 95 10.82 -4.70 -11.76
C GLY A 95 10.51 -4.90 -10.28
N ALA A 96 9.24 -5.08 -9.85
CA ALA A 96 8.90 -5.28 -8.44
C ALA A 96 9.59 -6.52 -7.83
N ALA A 97 9.54 -7.66 -8.51
CA ALA A 97 10.21 -8.88 -8.03
C ALA A 97 11.73 -8.71 -7.95
N GLU A 98 12.35 -8.06 -8.97
CA GLU A 98 13.78 -7.78 -8.98
C GLU A 98 14.19 -6.84 -7.83
N MET A 99 13.41 -5.77 -7.62
CA MET A 99 13.62 -4.86 -6.49
C MET A 99 13.59 -5.61 -5.16
N LEU A 100 12.55 -6.42 -4.91
CA LEU A 100 12.40 -7.19 -3.67
C LEU A 100 13.56 -8.18 -3.49
N GLN A 101 13.98 -8.86 -4.55
CA GLN A 101 15.13 -9.77 -4.50
C GLN A 101 16.41 -9.04 -4.11
N ARG A 102 16.71 -7.90 -4.74
CA ARG A 102 17.90 -7.09 -4.43
C ARG A 102 17.92 -6.62 -2.97
N LEU A 103 16.77 -6.23 -2.44
CA LEU A 103 16.64 -5.80 -1.04
C LEU A 103 16.83 -6.99 -0.07
N LYS A 104 16.30 -8.17 -0.42
CA LYS A 104 16.55 -9.42 0.34
C LYS A 104 18.00 -9.82 0.32
N ASP A 105 18.67 -9.77 -0.83
CA ASP A 105 20.09 -10.08 -0.98
C ASP A 105 20.99 -9.13 -0.16
N ALA A 106 20.52 -7.90 0.04
CA ALA A 106 21.15 -6.93 0.92
C ALA A 106 20.87 -7.17 2.42
N GLY A 107 20.13 -8.23 2.77
CA GLY A 107 19.84 -8.64 4.14
C GLY A 107 18.74 -7.84 4.83
N LEU A 108 17.86 -7.18 4.07
CA LEU A 108 16.71 -6.46 4.62
C LEU A 108 15.58 -7.43 4.98
N ILE A 109 14.91 -7.15 6.09
CA ILE A 109 13.62 -7.77 6.43
C ILE A 109 12.54 -7.05 5.61
N LEU A 110 11.73 -7.81 4.87
CA LEU A 110 10.65 -7.24 4.06
C LEU A 110 9.30 -7.69 4.60
N CYS A 111 8.42 -6.74 4.86
CA CYS A 111 7.05 -7.00 5.29
C CYS A 111 6.09 -6.20 4.43
N THR A 112 4.83 -6.63 4.35
CA THR A 112 3.77 -5.75 3.83
C THR A 112 3.06 -5.03 4.97
N ALA A 113 2.54 -3.84 4.68
CA ALA A 113 1.67 -3.06 5.58
C ALA A 113 0.61 -2.36 4.73
N THR A 114 -0.41 -3.09 4.30
CA THR A 114 -1.42 -2.64 3.34
C THR A 114 -2.80 -2.48 3.96
N SER A 115 -3.57 -1.52 3.46
CA SER A 115 -4.98 -1.35 3.84
C SER A 115 -5.89 -2.45 3.27
N LYS A 116 -5.36 -3.32 2.40
CA LYS A 116 -6.08 -4.52 1.95
C LYS A 116 -6.03 -5.59 3.05
N PRO A 117 -7.15 -6.31 3.37
CA PRO A 117 -7.13 -7.37 4.36
C PRO A 117 -6.09 -8.47 4.03
N THR A 118 -5.43 -8.98 5.08
CA THR A 118 -4.36 -10.00 4.94
C THR A 118 -4.84 -11.21 4.15
N GLU A 119 -6.07 -11.65 4.39
CA GLU A 119 -6.70 -12.81 3.74
C GLU A 119 -6.94 -12.57 2.23
N VAL A 120 -7.07 -11.31 1.82
CA VAL A 120 -7.28 -10.92 0.42
C VAL A 120 -5.95 -10.70 -0.29
N VAL A 121 -4.98 -10.06 0.37
CA VAL A 121 -3.71 -9.70 -0.28
C VAL A 121 -2.77 -10.90 -0.43
N THR A 122 -2.79 -11.84 0.52
CA THR A 122 -1.89 -13.02 0.49
C THR A 122 -2.01 -13.83 -0.79
N PRO A 123 -3.22 -14.31 -1.20
CA PRO A 123 -3.34 -15.08 -2.44
C PRO A 123 -2.99 -14.25 -3.69
N ILE A 124 -3.19 -12.94 -3.68
CA ILE A 124 -2.77 -12.06 -4.80
C ILE A 124 -1.25 -12.04 -4.90
N LEU A 125 -0.53 -11.85 -3.79
CA LEU A 125 0.94 -11.86 -3.80
C LEU A 125 1.49 -13.23 -4.19
N GLU A 126 0.84 -14.32 -3.80
CA GLU A 126 1.19 -15.68 -4.23
C GLU A 126 1.00 -15.85 -5.74
N GLU A 127 -0.14 -15.44 -6.29
CA GLU A 127 -0.44 -15.51 -7.73
C GLU A 127 0.57 -14.69 -8.56
N LYS A 128 0.99 -13.53 -8.05
CA LYS A 128 1.97 -12.66 -8.73
C LYS A 128 3.42 -13.04 -8.45
N GLY A 129 3.67 -14.11 -7.68
CA GLY A 129 5.02 -14.60 -7.35
C GLY A 129 5.81 -13.67 -6.42
N LEU A 130 5.13 -12.76 -5.69
CA LEU A 130 5.78 -11.82 -4.79
C LEU A 130 5.81 -12.29 -3.34
N ALA A 131 4.91 -13.19 -2.92
CA ALA A 131 4.82 -13.67 -1.54
C ALA A 131 6.14 -14.23 -0.97
N PRO A 132 6.98 -14.98 -1.73
CA PRO A 132 8.22 -15.56 -1.20
C PRO A 132 9.27 -14.55 -0.74
N PHE A 133 9.16 -13.27 -1.15
CA PHE A 133 10.10 -12.23 -0.74
C PHE A 133 9.83 -11.69 0.67
N PHE A 134 8.63 -11.90 1.21
CA PHE A 134 8.22 -11.31 2.47
C PHE A 134 8.47 -12.24 3.66
N ASP A 135 9.07 -11.68 4.71
CA ASP A 135 9.23 -12.34 6.01
C ASP A 135 7.91 -12.30 6.79
N PHE A 136 7.05 -11.33 6.48
CA PHE A 136 5.71 -11.21 7.05
C PHE A 136 4.76 -10.48 6.09
N ILE A 137 3.58 -11.05 5.86
CA ILE A 137 2.51 -10.41 5.09
C ILE A 137 1.49 -9.86 6.08
N GLY A 138 1.52 -8.53 6.28
CA GLY A 138 0.59 -7.80 7.14
C GLY A 138 -0.33 -6.91 6.33
N GLY A 139 -1.60 -6.89 6.71
CA GLY A 139 -2.64 -6.06 6.10
C GLY A 139 -3.73 -5.71 7.10
N ALA A 140 -4.77 -5.02 6.67
CA ALA A 140 -5.96 -4.78 7.46
C ALA A 140 -6.60 -6.11 7.90
N SER A 141 -7.59 -6.05 8.81
CA SER A 141 -8.38 -7.21 9.23
C SER A 141 -9.75 -7.22 8.56
N MET A 142 -10.31 -8.42 8.34
CA MET A 142 -11.65 -8.56 7.77
C MET A 142 -12.75 -8.07 8.71
N ASP A 143 -12.52 -8.12 10.02
CA ASP A 143 -13.43 -7.67 11.08
C ASP A 143 -13.30 -6.18 11.40
N GLU A 144 -12.40 -5.47 10.68
CA GLU A 144 -12.17 -4.03 10.79
C GLU A 144 -11.61 -3.56 12.15
N SER A 145 -11.16 -4.49 12.99
CA SER A 145 -10.44 -4.15 14.24
C SER A 145 -9.08 -3.49 13.96
N ARG A 146 -8.59 -3.60 12.71
CA ARG A 146 -7.38 -2.99 12.18
C ARG A 146 -7.69 -2.45 10.77
N ASP A 147 -8.21 -1.23 10.70
CA ASP A 147 -8.77 -0.65 9.46
C ASP A 147 -7.97 0.56 8.94
N THR A 148 -7.28 1.28 9.82
CA THR A 148 -6.43 2.40 9.39
C THR A 148 -5.02 1.96 9.03
N LYS A 149 -4.34 2.73 8.17
CA LYS A 149 -2.93 2.47 7.86
C LYS A 149 -2.06 2.48 9.12
N THR A 150 -2.34 3.37 10.05
CA THR A 150 -1.64 3.45 11.35
C THR A 150 -1.79 2.16 12.15
N ASP A 151 -3.01 1.59 12.24
CA ASP A 151 -3.25 0.32 12.96
C ASP A 151 -2.49 -0.85 12.29
N VAL A 152 -2.49 -0.88 10.95
CA VAL A 152 -1.76 -1.90 10.19
C VAL A 152 -0.26 -1.79 10.43
N VAL A 153 0.32 -0.58 10.37
CA VAL A 153 1.75 -0.35 10.63
C VAL A 153 2.10 -0.76 12.06
N HIS A 154 1.30 -0.37 13.06
CA HIS A 154 1.49 -0.80 14.45
C HIS A 154 1.47 -2.33 14.60
N TYR A 155 0.51 -3.00 13.94
CA TYR A 155 0.42 -4.45 13.96
C TYR A 155 1.65 -5.12 13.36
N VAL A 156 2.16 -4.62 12.24
CA VAL A 156 3.36 -5.16 11.61
C VAL A 156 4.59 -4.90 12.49
N LEU A 157 4.73 -3.69 13.05
CA LEU A 157 5.83 -3.36 13.97
C LEU A 157 5.82 -4.19 15.26
N SER A 158 4.67 -4.74 15.67
CA SER A 158 4.59 -5.63 16.84
C SER A 158 5.23 -7.01 16.61
N GLN A 159 5.57 -7.35 15.37
CA GLN A 159 6.19 -8.64 15.05
C GLN A 159 7.59 -8.75 15.69
N PRO A 160 7.94 -9.90 16.30
CA PRO A 160 9.20 -10.07 17.05
C PRO A 160 10.44 -9.75 16.22
N MET A 161 10.42 -10.03 14.91
CA MET A 161 11.54 -9.80 14.00
C MET A 161 11.86 -8.31 13.77
N LEU A 162 10.91 -7.42 14.06
CA LEU A 162 11.06 -5.97 13.87
C LEU A 162 11.44 -5.23 15.18
N GLN A 163 11.49 -5.91 16.31
CA GLN A 163 11.82 -5.27 17.59
C GLN A 163 13.24 -4.70 17.59
N GLY A 164 13.37 -3.40 17.89
CA GLY A 164 14.66 -2.68 17.90
C GLY A 164 15.24 -2.40 16.52
N LYS A 165 14.50 -2.69 15.44
CA LYS A 165 14.92 -2.44 14.07
C LYS A 165 14.61 -1.02 13.64
N ARG A 166 15.46 -0.45 12.80
CA ARG A 166 15.15 0.77 12.07
C ARG A 166 14.35 0.42 10.82
N VAL A 167 13.11 0.87 10.77
CA VAL A 167 12.12 0.47 9.78
C VAL A 167 11.77 1.66 8.89
N LEU A 168 11.62 1.41 7.59
CA LEU A 168 11.14 2.36 6.58
C LEU A 168 9.76 1.91 6.08
N MET A 169 8.81 2.83 5.95
CA MET A 169 7.57 2.60 5.22
C MET A 169 7.72 3.05 3.77
N VAL A 170 7.29 2.21 2.82
CA VAL A 170 7.23 2.51 1.39
C VAL A 170 5.78 2.44 0.94
N GLY A 171 5.27 3.51 0.34
CA GLY A 171 3.92 3.57 -0.18
C GLY A 171 3.76 4.67 -1.21
N ASP A 172 2.60 4.73 -1.85
CA ASP A 172 2.31 5.65 -2.94
C ASP A 172 1.24 6.70 -2.61
N ARG A 173 0.61 6.61 -1.42
CA ARG A 173 -0.45 7.52 -1.01
C ARG A 173 -0.10 8.27 0.28
N ASN A 174 -0.82 9.37 0.50
CA ASN A 174 -0.72 10.18 1.72
C ASN A 174 -1.04 9.39 2.99
N ASP A 175 -1.90 8.37 2.91
CA ASP A 175 -2.25 7.52 4.05
C ASP A 175 -1.05 6.68 4.50
N ASP A 176 -0.17 6.24 3.57
CA ASP A 176 1.08 5.56 3.88
C ASP A 176 2.05 6.47 4.63
N MET A 177 2.22 7.68 4.10
CA MET A 177 3.08 8.70 4.71
C MET A 177 2.59 9.06 6.13
N ARG A 178 1.27 9.22 6.29
CA ARG A 178 0.65 9.52 7.59
C ARG A 178 0.81 8.35 8.55
N GLY A 179 0.50 7.12 8.12
CA GLY A 179 0.66 5.92 8.94
C GLY A 179 2.09 5.72 9.42
N ALA A 180 3.08 6.02 8.56
CA ALA A 180 4.49 6.03 8.94
C ALA A 180 4.79 7.09 10.01
N ALA A 181 4.36 8.35 9.79
CA ALA A 181 4.59 9.45 10.70
C ALA A 181 3.95 9.22 12.08
N ASP A 182 2.72 8.73 12.12
CA ASP A 182 1.99 8.40 13.36
C ASP A 182 2.71 7.30 14.17
N CYS A 183 3.44 6.41 13.50
CA CYS A 183 4.24 5.35 14.12
C CYS A 183 5.71 5.73 14.33
N GLY A 184 6.10 6.98 14.04
CA GLY A 184 7.47 7.46 14.21
C GLY A 184 8.47 6.86 13.22
N LEU A 185 8.01 6.43 12.03
CA LEU A 185 8.85 5.88 10.98
C LEU A 185 9.21 6.96 9.94
N ASP A 186 10.37 6.78 9.31
CA ASP A 186 10.66 7.42 8.04
C ASP A 186 9.77 6.80 6.92
N ALA A 187 9.45 7.58 5.88
CA ALA A 187 8.69 7.11 4.73
C ALA A 187 9.39 7.39 3.41
N ALA A 188 9.20 6.50 2.44
CA ALA A 188 9.59 6.67 1.04
C ALA A 188 8.37 6.63 0.14
N GLY A 189 8.33 7.50 -0.88
CA GLY A 189 7.19 7.62 -1.78
C GLY A 189 7.44 6.95 -3.13
N ALA A 190 6.48 6.13 -3.59
CA ALA A 190 6.45 5.52 -4.91
C ALA A 190 5.66 6.40 -5.88
N LEU A 191 6.34 7.21 -6.70
CA LEU A 191 5.70 8.11 -7.68
C LEU A 191 5.16 7.39 -8.92
N TYR A 192 5.49 6.14 -9.09
CA TYR A 192 4.95 5.27 -10.15
C TYR A 192 3.58 4.67 -9.81
N GLY A 193 3.10 4.90 -8.58
CA GLY A 193 1.79 4.45 -8.08
C GLY A 193 0.63 5.38 -8.43
N TYR A 194 -0.35 5.46 -7.55
CA TYR A 194 -1.58 6.24 -7.75
C TYR A 194 -1.47 7.67 -7.24
N GLY A 195 -0.60 7.91 -6.26
CA GLY A 195 -0.35 9.23 -5.69
C GLY A 195 0.53 10.11 -6.55
N SER A 196 0.61 11.38 -6.21
CA SER A 196 1.45 12.36 -6.91
C SER A 196 2.52 12.94 -5.98
N ARG A 197 3.52 13.58 -6.58
CA ARG A 197 4.56 14.31 -5.83
C ARG A 197 3.94 15.38 -4.91
N GLU A 198 2.91 16.07 -5.38
CA GLU A 198 2.19 17.10 -4.63
C GLU A 198 1.45 16.51 -3.43
N GLU A 199 0.95 15.28 -3.54
CA GLU A 199 0.29 14.54 -2.45
C GLU A 199 1.30 14.10 -1.39
N LEU A 200 2.47 13.61 -1.80
CA LEU A 200 3.46 13.00 -0.90
C LEU A 200 4.42 14.01 -0.28
N ALA A 201 4.83 15.06 -1.01
CA ALA A 201 5.85 16.01 -0.58
C ALA A 201 5.58 16.70 0.78
N PRO A 202 4.32 17.02 1.16
CA PRO A 202 4.03 17.62 2.48
C PRO A 202 4.45 16.76 3.67
N PHE A 203 4.63 15.45 3.48
CA PHE A 203 5.05 14.51 4.53
C PHE A 203 6.58 14.38 4.62
N HIS A 204 7.33 15.08 3.77
CA HIS A 204 8.79 15.06 3.75
C HIS A 204 9.41 13.65 3.67
N PRO A 205 8.97 12.80 2.71
CA PRO A 205 9.55 11.47 2.56
C PRO A 205 11.07 11.56 2.35
N VAL A 206 11.80 10.58 2.88
CA VAL A 206 13.28 10.54 2.79
C VAL A 206 13.78 10.35 1.37
N LEU A 207 12.95 9.76 0.51
CA LEU A 207 13.16 9.65 -0.93
C LEU A 207 11.81 9.55 -1.67
N LEU A 208 11.85 9.86 -2.96
CA LEU A 208 10.75 9.69 -3.91
C LEU A 208 11.29 8.93 -5.12
N ALA A 209 10.71 7.78 -5.44
CA ALA A 209 11.17 6.89 -6.51
C ALA A 209 10.23 6.93 -7.70
N GLU A 210 10.80 6.99 -8.90
CA GLU A 210 10.05 7.03 -10.17
C GLU A 210 9.76 5.62 -10.74
N SER A 211 10.39 4.57 -10.15
CA SER A 211 10.19 3.16 -10.51
C SER A 211 10.65 2.23 -9.40
N CYS A 212 10.28 0.94 -9.48
CA CYS A 212 10.81 -0.08 -8.57
C CYS A 212 12.35 -0.18 -8.63
N ALA A 213 12.93 -0.07 -9.81
CA ALA A 213 14.39 -0.09 -9.97
C ALA A 213 15.05 1.11 -9.28
N ASP A 214 14.51 2.31 -9.49
CA ASP A 214 14.98 3.55 -8.84
C ASP A 214 14.85 3.48 -7.32
N LEU A 215 13.76 2.90 -6.80
CA LEU A 215 13.59 2.68 -5.36
C LEU A 215 14.70 1.78 -4.78
N ALA A 216 15.00 0.66 -5.45
CA ALA A 216 16.05 -0.24 -5.04
C ALA A 216 17.43 0.45 -5.07
N ASP A 217 17.72 1.18 -6.14
CA ASP A 217 19.01 1.89 -6.30
C ASP A 217 19.19 2.92 -5.18
N GLN A 218 18.23 3.80 -4.95
CA GLN A 218 18.29 4.81 -3.89
C GLN A 218 18.45 4.20 -2.49
N LEU A 219 17.74 3.10 -2.19
CA LEU A 219 17.81 2.42 -0.88
C LEU A 219 19.15 1.72 -0.68
N LEU A 220 19.72 1.10 -1.71
CA LEU A 220 20.98 0.35 -1.62
C LEU A 220 22.20 1.27 -1.66
N GLU A 221 22.17 2.38 -2.42
CA GLU A 221 23.22 3.39 -2.41
C GLU A 221 23.42 4.05 -1.05
N GLN A 222 22.35 4.17 -0.27
CA GLN A 222 22.42 4.72 1.09
C GLN A 222 23.04 3.75 2.11
N ARG A 223 23.26 2.49 1.75
CA ARG A 223 23.89 1.46 2.59
C ARG A 223 25.41 1.29 2.31
N ALA A 224 25.88 1.75 1.15
CA ALA A 224 27.27 1.63 0.73
C ALA A 224 28.15 2.70 1.38
#